data_27465a339986164fbd39840cef7ca501
#
_entry.id   27465a339986164fbd39840cef7ca501
#
_cell.length_a   1.000
_cell.length_b   1.000
_cell.length_c   1.000
_cell.angle_alpha   90.00
_cell.angle_beta   90.00
_cell.angle_gamma   90.00
#
_symmetry.space_group_name_H-M   'P 1'
#
loop_
_entity.id
_entity.type
_entity.pdbx_description
1 polymer ?
#
loop_
_entity_poly.entity_id
_entity_poly.type
_entity_poly.pdbx_seq_one_letter_code
_entity_poly.pdbx_strand_id
1 'polypeptide(L)'
;MDGVKQKSKVKEPPFMCGGVGAEEPANPEVQALCDVVKPEFQVKSGVNAAKFKAVSFKSQTVAGRNFFVKVDLGGGQFCHVRIFEPMPHTGEKASLSGFKLGKKKEDALGYF
;
A
#
# COMPACT_ATOMS: atom_id res chain seq x y z
N MET A 1 -1.76 23.75 -13.94
CA MET A 1 -1.44 23.80 -14.69
C MET A 1 -0.94 23.48 -14.95
N ASP A 2 -1.60 23.61 -14.48
CA ASP A 2 -1.27 23.46 -15.06
C ASP A 2 -0.89 23.10 -15.13
N GLY A 3 -1.34 23.29 -14.61
CA GLY A 3 -1.34 23.20 -15.14
C GLY A 3 -0.88 22.77 -14.86
N VAL A 4 -1.30 22.80 -14.47
CA VAL A 4 -1.08 22.50 -14.69
C VAL A 4 -0.63 22.22 -14.24
N LYS A 5 -0.91 22.22 -13.78
CA LYS A 5 -0.72 21.92 -13.95
C LYS A 5 -0.15 21.72 -13.46
N GLN A 6 -0.43 21.71 -12.90
CA GLN A 6 -0.14 21.45 -13.13
C GLN A 6 0.37 21.24 -12.55
N LYS A 7 0.23 21.22 -11.96
CA LYS A 7 0.45 20.97 -12.05
C LYS A 7 1.16 20.71 -11.48
N SER A 8 1.07 20.62 -10.96
CA SER A 8 1.43 20.32 -11.03
C SER A 8 2.04 20.10 -10.46
N LYS A 9 1.98 19.80 -9.98
CA LYS A 9 2.24 19.50 -9.97
C LYS A 9 3.00 19.05 -9.65
N VAL A 10 2.82 18.85 -9.26
CA VAL A 10 3.14 18.27 -9.39
C VAL A 10 3.86 17.66 -8.90
N LYS A 11 3.76 17.15 -8.72
CA LYS A 11 4.10 16.66 -8.64
C LYS A 11 4.42 15.83 -8.74
N GLU A 12 3.93 15.52 -8.78
CA GLU A 12 3.79 14.84 -9.28
C GLU A 12 4.01 14.49 -9.87
N PRO A 13 3.60 14.37 -9.90
CA PRO A 13 3.40 14.17 -10.70
C PRO A 13 3.30 14.18 -11.29
N PRO A 14 3.06 14.10 -11.94
CA PRO A 14 2.48 14.15 -12.47
C PRO A 14 2.51 13.69 -13.07
N PHE A 15 2.22 13.37 -13.40
CA PHE A 15 1.88 12.91 -13.69
C PHE A 15 1.72 12.06 -13.47
N MET A 16 1.48 12.41 -13.87
CA MET A 16 1.08 11.59 -13.49
C MET A 16 0.29 10.64 -13.42
N CYS A 17 0.25 10.20 -13.58
CA CYS A 17 -0.48 9.04 -13.24
C CYS A 17 -1.80 9.37 -12.64
N GLY A 18 -2.74 8.51 -12.66
CA GLY A 18 -3.99 8.69 -11.96
C GLY A 18 -3.82 8.73 -10.45
N GLY A 19 -4.81 9.16 -9.74
CA GLY A 19 -4.83 9.11 -8.30
C GLY A 19 -5.04 7.70 -7.79
N VAL A 20 -5.13 7.57 -6.48
CA VAL A 20 -5.44 6.32 -5.82
C VAL A 20 -6.88 5.92 -6.12
N GLY A 21 -7.12 4.67 -6.48
CA GLY A 21 -8.45 4.19 -6.78
C GLY A 21 -9.33 4.04 -5.56
N ALA A 22 -10.54 3.53 -5.77
CA ALA A 22 -11.48 3.29 -4.68
C ALA A 22 -11.00 2.15 -3.79
N GLU A 23 -11.45 2.16 -2.53
CA GLU A 23 -11.15 1.07 -1.61
C GLU A 23 -11.94 -0.18 -2.00
N GLU A 24 -11.25 -1.31 -2.05
CA GLU A 24 -11.82 -2.59 -2.42
C GLU A 24 -11.54 -3.62 -1.34
N PRO A 25 -12.38 -4.65 -1.21
CA PRO A 25 -12.08 -5.73 -0.27
C PRO A 25 -10.81 -6.47 -0.68
N ALA A 26 -10.07 -6.95 0.29
CA ALA A 26 -8.87 -7.73 0.02
C ALA A 26 -9.20 -8.97 -0.80
N ASN A 27 -8.23 -9.40 -1.61
CA ASN A 27 -8.34 -10.58 -2.44
C ASN A 27 -7.07 -11.42 -2.29
N PRO A 28 -7.03 -12.64 -2.85
CA PRO A 28 -5.85 -13.50 -2.68
C PRO A 28 -4.56 -12.88 -3.20
N GLU A 29 -4.61 -12.09 -4.26
CA GLU A 29 -3.42 -11.42 -4.80
C GLU A 29 -2.85 -10.43 -3.78
N VAL A 30 -3.72 -9.62 -3.18
CA VAL A 30 -3.28 -8.62 -2.19
C VAL A 30 -2.78 -9.31 -0.93
N GLN A 31 -3.43 -10.40 -0.51
CA GLN A 31 -2.94 -11.16 0.64
C GLN A 31 -1.55 -11.73 0.36
N ALA A 32 -1.31 -12.25 -0.85
CA ALA A 32 -0.01 -12.76 -1.22
C ALA A 32 1.07 -11.68 -1.17
N LEU A 33 0.74 -10.47 -1.62
CA LEU A 33 1.67 -9.34 -1.51
C LEU A 33 1.98 -9.02 -0.06
N CYS A 34 0.98 -9.05 0.81
CA CYS A 34 1.19 -8.85 2.24
C CYS A 34 2.11 -9.92 2.82
N ASP A 35 1.89 -11.17 2.43
CA ASP A 35 2.72 -12.28 2.93
C ASP A 35 4.18 -12.11 2.51
N VAL A 36 4.41 -11.62 1.29
CA VAL A 36 5.78 -11.39 0.79
C VAL A 36 6.49 -10.34 1.62
N VAL A 37 5.80 -9.26 2.00
CA VAL A 37 6.44 -8.14 2.72
C VAL A 37 6.37 -8.27 4.23
N LYS A 38 5.69 -9.29 4.76
CA LYS A 38 5.53 -9.45 6.21
C LYS A 38 6.88 -9.51 6.95
N PRO A 39 7.88 -10.28 6.49
CA PRO A 39 9.17 -10.30 7.19
C PRO A 39 9.82 -8.91 7.24
N GLU A 40 9.78 -8.19 6.15
CA GLU A 40 10.33 -6.83 6.10
C GLU A 40 9.57 -5.91 7.04
N PHE A 41 8.24 -6.02 7.08
CA PHE A 41 7.41 -5.24 7.99
C PHE A 41 7.79 -5.50 9.45
N GLN A 42 7.96 -6.77 9.83
CA GLN A 42 8.28 -7.12 11.20
C GLN A 42 9.65 -6.57 11.62
N VAL A 43 10.62 -6.61 10.72
CA VAL A 43 11.94 -6.07 11.01
C VAL A 43 11.89 -4.55 11.17
N LYS A 44 11.23 -3.86 10.25
CA LYS A 44 11.23 -2.39 10.24
C LYS A 44 10.33 -1.79 11.30
N SER A 45 9.20 -2.42 11.59
CA SER A 45 8.26 -1.89 12.59
C SER A 45 8.55 -2.35 14.00
N GLY A 46 9.26 -3.47 14.14
CA GLY A 46 9.46 -4.10 15.44
C GLY A 46 8.23 -4.84 15.94
N VAL A 47 7.18 -4.94 15.12
CA VAL A 47 5.94 -5.62 15.50
C VAL A 47 6.04 -7.09 15.12
N ASN A 48 5.86 -7.98 16.11
CA ASN A 48 5.81 -9.40 15.85
C ASN A 48 4.34 -9.77 15.58
N ALA A 49 3.95 -9.67 14.33
CA ALA A 49 2.55 -9.84 13.94
C ALA A 49 2.19 -11.32 13.87
N ALA A 50 1.45 -11.80 14.88
CA ALA A 50 0.92 -13.15 14.85
C ALA A 50 -0.13 -13.30 13.75
N LYS A 51 -0.80 -12.20 13.41
CA LYS A 51 -1.79 -12.15 12.34
C LYS A 51 -1.42 -11.00 11.41
N PHE A 52 -1.50 -11.22 10.11
CA PHE A 52 -1.17 -10.20 9.11
C PHE A 52 -2.12 -10.38 7.94
N LYS A 53 -3.39 -10.05 8.18
CA LYS A 53 -4.44 -10.35 7.22
C LYS A 53 -4.91 -9.07 6.53
N ALA A 54 -4.83 -9.06 5.21
CA ALA A 54 -5.35 -7.94 4.42
C ALA A 54 -6.86 -7.84 4.58
N VAL A 55 -7.36 -6.63 4.84
CA VAL A 55 -8.78 -6.36 5.03
C VAL A 55 -9.33 -5.69 3.79
N SER A 56 -8.67 -4.62 3.35
CA SER A 56 -9.07 -3.86 2.17
C SER A 56 -7.85 -3.18 1.60
N PHE A 57 -7.98 -2.66 0.37
CA PHE A 57 -6.86 -2.01 -0.27
C PHE A 57 -7.33 -0.96 -1.26
N LYS A 58 -6.42 -0.03 -1.55
CA LYS A 58 -6.51 0.88 -2.69
C LYS A 58 -5.25 0.69 -3.52
N SER A 59 -5.33 0.97 -4.80
CA SER A 59 -4.16 0.83 -5.66
C SER A 59 -3.98 2.06 -6.53
N GLN A 60 -2.75 2.25 -6.98
CA GLN A 60 -2.37 3.36 -7.84
C GLN A 60 -1.42 2.81 -8.89
N THR A 61 -1.75 3.02 -10.16
CA THR A 61 -0.88 2.59 -11.25
C THR A 61 0.19 3.64 -11.47
N VAL A 62 1.42 3.17 -11.44
CA VAL A 62 2.61 3.98 -11.69
C VAL A 62 3.49 3.16 -12.64
N ALA A 63 4.79 3.31 -12.61
CA ALA A 63 5.68 2.36 -13.30
C ALA A 63 5.75 1.10 -12.44
N GLY A 64 4.66 0.35 -12.43
CA GLY A 64 4.34 -0.71 -11.50
C GLY A 64 3.03 -0.37 -10.82
N ARG A 65 2.82 -0.87 -9.62
CA ARG A 65 1.60 -0.58 -8.86
C ARG A 65 1.93 -0.35 -7.40
N ASN A 66 1.36 0.70 -6.83
CA ASN A 66 1.37 0.92 -5.38
C ASN A 66 0.08 0.35 -4.81
N PHE A 67 0.21 -0.42 -3.75
CA PHE A 67 -0.93 -0.92 -3.00
C PHE A 67 -0.91 -0.32 -1.61
N PHE A 68 -2.02 0.25 -1.20
CA PHE A 68 -2.22 0.77 0.15
C PHE A 68 -3.18 -0.18 0.82
N VAL A 69 -2.70 -0.96 1.79
CA VAL A 69 -3.46 -2.09 2.34
C VAL A 69 -3.73 -1.88 3.82
N LYS A 70 -4.98 -2.04 4.19
CA LYS A 70 -5.36 -2.09 5.59
C LYS A 70 -5.16 -3.53 6.07
N VAL A 71 -4.38 -3.70 7.12
CA VAL A 71 -3.99 -5.01 7.62
C VAL A 71 -4.44 -5.18 9.05
N ASP A 72 -5.07 -6.31 9.32
CA ASP A 72 -5.48 -6.72 10.66
C ASP A 72 -4.32 -7.45 11.31
N LEU A 73 -3.82 -6.91 12.41
CA LEU A 73 -2.71 -7.48 13.17
C LEU A 73 -3.17 -8.38 14.31
N GLY A 74 -4.48 -8.50 14.51
CA GLY A 74 -5.03 -9.24 15.62
C GLY A 74 -5.23 -8.36 16.86
N GLY A 75 -6.06 -8.81 17.79
CA GLY A 75 -6.29 -8.08 19.04
C GLY A 75 -6.91 -6.71 18.85
N GLY A 76 -7.62 -6.49 17.77
CA GLY A 76 -8.22 -5.18 17.48
C GLY A 76 -7.24 -4.15 16.94
N GLN A 77 -6.03 -4.56 16.63
CA GLN A 77 -4.99 -3.65 16.11
C GLN A 77 -4.90 -3.74 14.61
N PHE A 78 -4.74 -2.60 13.97
CA PHE A 78 -4.64 -2.49 12.51
C PHE A 78 -3.48 -1.60 12.14
N CYS A 79 -2.97 -1.80 10.93
CA CYS A 79 -1.98 -0.91 10.34
C CYS A 79 -2.30 -0.71 8.87
N HIS A 80 -1.70 0.32 8.29
CA HIS A 80 -1.71 0.53 6.85
C HIS A 80 -0.31 0.28 6.33
N VAL A 81 -0.18 -0.47 5.25
CA VAL A 81 1.10 -0.72 4.62
C VAL A 81 1.04 -0.24 3.18
N ARG A 82 2.17 0.26 2.69
CA ARG A 82 2.32 0.62 1.29
C ARG A 82 3.29 -0.37 0.66
N ILE A 83 2.80 -1.08 -0.35
CA ILE A 83 3.56 -2.11 -1.05
C ILE A 83 3.75 -1.69 -2.49
N PHE A 84 4.98 -1.74 -2.98
CA PHE A 84 5.25 -1.49 -4.38
C PHE A 84 5.43 -2.83 -5.10
N GLU A 85 4.64 -3.03 -6.15
CA GLU A 85 4.76 -4.19 -7.01
C GLU A 85 5.36 -3.74 -8.34
N PRO A 86 6.61 -4.16 -8.65
CA PRO A 86 7.24 -3.78 -9.91
C PRO A 86 6.52 -4.38 -11.12
N MET A 87 6.82 -3.83 -12.29
CA MET A 87 6.31 -4.39 -13.52
C MET A 87 6.81 -5.83 -13.68
N PRO A 88 5.97 -6.75 -14.21
CA PRO A 88 6.35 -8.17 -14.29
C PRO A 88 7.63 -8.43 -15.03
N HIS A 89 7.94 -7.63 -16.06
CA HIS A 89 9.11 -7.86 -16.90
C HIS A 89 10.43 -7.57 -16.19
N THR A 90 10.41 -6.90 -15.02
CA THR A 90 11.63 -6.61 -14.27
C THR A 90 12.14 -7.82 -13.51
N GLY A 91 11.28 -8.80 -13.23
CA GLY A 91 11.64 -9.95 -12.41
C GLY A 91 11.84 -9.63 -10.94
N GLU A 92 11.55 -8.39 -10.51
CA GLU A 92 11.75 -7.98 -9.12
C GLU A 92 10.54 -8.34 -8.28
N LYS A 93 10.79 -8.55 -6.98
CA LYS A 93 9.71 -8.85 -6.04
C LYS A 93 9.04 -7.59 -5.53
N ALA A 94 7.81 -7.74 -5.06
CA ALA A 94 7.14 -6.68 -4.31
C ALA A 94 7.95 -6.34 -3.07
N SER A 95 7.90 -5.08 -2.67
CA SER A 95 8.64 -4.58 -1.52
C SER A 95 7.77 -3.65 -0.69
N LEU A 96 8.11 -3.56 0.60
CA LEU A 96 7.44 -2.64 1.51
C LEU A 96 8.01 -1.24 1.31
N SER A 97 7.13 -0.31 0.92
CA SER A 97 7.54 1.09 0.74
C SER A 97 7.33 1.93 1.98
N GLY A 98 6.41 1.53 2.85
CA GLY A 98 6.16 2.25 4.08
C GLY A 98 5.01 1.63 4.85
N PHE A 99 4.79 2.12 6.07
CA PHE A 99 3.69 1.64 6.89
C PHE A 99 3.32 2.69 7.92
N LYS A 100 2.08 2.57 8.45
CA LYS A 100 1.61 3.39 9.57
C LYS A 100 0.95 2.48 10.58
N LEU A 101 1.45 2.51 11.79
CA LEU A 101 0.91 1.73 12.91
C LEU A 101 -0.21 2.49 13.60
N GLY A 102 -0.88 1.83 14.55
CA GLY A 102 -1.87 2.48 15.40
C GLY A 102 -3.12 2.91 14.68
N LYS A 103 -3.49 2.18 13.64
CA LYS A 103 -4.72 2.44 12.90
C LYS A 103 -5.88 1.66 13.48
N LYS A 104 -7.09 2.10 13.18
CA LYS A 104 -8.32 1.43 13.55
C LYS A 104 -8.98 0.88 12.29
N LYS A 105 -9.88 -0.09 12.50
CA LYS A 105 -10.58 -0.71 11.39
C LYS A 105 -11.29 0.32 10.51
N GLU A 106 -11.87 1.35 11.12
CA GLU A 106 -12.65 2.36 10.42
C GLU A 106 -11.82 3.53 9.89
N ASP A 107 -10.51 3.56 10.15
CA ASP A 107 -9.66 4.64 9.65
C ASP A 107 -9.59 4.59 8.12
N ALA A 108 -9.69 5.75 7.51
CA ALA A 108 -9.68 5.85 6.05
C ALA A 108 -8.32 5.43 5.50
N LEU A 109 -8.36 4.63 4.45
CA LEU A 109 -7.18 4.18 3.74
C LEU A 109 -6.91 5.17 2.62
N GLY A 110 -5.70 5.69 2.55
CA GLY A 110 -5.37 6.67 1.53
C GLY A 110 -3.90 6.65 1.19
N TYR A 111 -3.53 7.58 0.34
CA TYR A 111 -2.14 7.74 -0.09
C TYR A 111 -1.27 8.19 1.08
N PHE A 112 -0.09 7.61 1.16
CA PHE A 112 0.93 8.08 2.09
C PHE A 112 2.32 7.68 1.64
#